data_949e49a969f7062cfd8801e8e958b88c
#
_entry.id   949e49a969f7062cfd8801e8e958b88c
#
_cell.length_a   1.000
_cell.length_b   1.000
_cell.length_c   1.000
_cell.angle_alpha   90.00
_cell.angle_beta   90.00
_cell.angle_gamma   90.00
#
_symmetry.space_group_name_H-M   'P 1'
#
loop_
_entity.id
_entity.type
_entity.pdbx_description
1 polymer ?
#
loop_
_entity_poly.entity_id
_entity_poly.type
_entity_poly.pdbx_seq_one_letter_code
_entity_poly.pdbx_strand_id
1 'polypeptide(L)'
;REETVNCFPNVPINVVLNLNLPAYYVLQNVGGWIYVNEQECGTRGLIVVRTTNGFKVYDRNAPHVCPDNNTTLNVENNIKVVCPKDGAEWILITGEPTKIAQIPPKTYRYNFDSTTGILSIFY
;
A
#
# COMPACT_ATOMS: atom_id res chain seq x y z
N ARG A 1 -2.37 -14.95 -4.25
CA ARG A 1 -1.00 -14.83 -4.70
C ARG A 1 -0.88 -13.73 -5.76
N GLU A 2 0.11 -12.89 -5.61
CA GLU A 2 0.32 -11.76 -6.51
C GLU A 2 1.28 -12.13 -7.61
N GLU A 3 1.03 -11.56 -8.78
CA GLU A 3 1.92 -11.75 -9.92
C GLU A 3 2.29 -10.40 -10.49
N THR A 4 3.43 -9.90 -10.08
CA THR A 4 3.92 -8.63 -10.61
C THR A 4 4.77 -8.87 -11.84
N VAL A 5 5.01 -7.80 -12.61
CA VAL A 5 5.91 -7.89 -13.77
C VAL A 5 7.34 -8.20 -13.32
N ASN A 6 8.15 -8.77 -14.22
CA ASN A 6 9.51 -9.19 -13.89
C ASN A 6 10.40 -8.05 -13.43
N CYS A 7 10.15 -6.85 -13.91
CA CYS A 7 10.93 -5.66 -13.56
C CYS A 7 10.48 -5.00 -12.25
N PHE A 8 9.51 -5.60 -11.54
CA PHE A 8 9.01 -5.04 -10.29
C PHE A 8 10.15 -5.05 -9.25
N PRO A 9 10.36 -3.94 -8.54
CA PRO A 9 11.41 -3.89 -7.53
C PRO A 9 11.18 -4.90 -6.42
N ASN A 10 12.22 -5.63 -6.05
CA ASN A 10 12.14 -6.61 -4.98
C ASN A 10 13.14 -6.22 -3.90
N VAL A 11 12.72 -5.33 -3.01
CA VAL A 11 13.57 -4.79 -1.95
C VAL A 11 12.96 -5.12 -0.59
N PRO A 12 13.79 -5.26 0.45
CA PRO A 12 13.26 -5.54 1.78
C PRO A 12 12.43 -4.38 2.32
N ILE A 13 11.40 -4.72 3.07
CA ILE A 13 10.54 -3.75 3.74
C ILE A 13 10.69 -3.98 5.24
N ASN A 14 10.90 -2.91 5.98
CA ASN A 14 11.01 -2.97 7.44
C ASN A 14 10.58 -1.62 8.01
N VAL A 15 9.28 -1.48 8.26
CA VAL A 15 8.68 -0.23 8.72
C VAL A 15 7.91 -0.49 10.00
N VAL A 16 8.08 0.39 10.98
CA VAL A 16 7.35 0.31 12.24
C VAL A 16 6.61 1.62 12.44
N LEU A 17 5.29 1.54 12.62
CA LEU A 17 4.43 2.71 12.79
C LEU A 17 3.74 2.65 14.13
N ASN A 18 3.78 3.76 14.87
CA ASN A 18 3.05 3.90 16.13
C ASN A 18 1.76 4.64 15.85
N LEU A 19 0.63 3.95 15.88
CA LEU A 19 -0.66 4.52 15.51
C LEU A 19 -1.18 5.54 16.52
N ASN A 20 -0.52 5.71 17.64
CA ASN A 20 -0.86 6.74 18.61
C ASN A 20 -0.28 8.11 18.25
N LEU A 21 0.64 8.15 17.26
CA LEU A 21 1.22 9.41 16.82
C LEU A 21 0.29 10.12 15.84
N PRO A 22 0.27 11.46 15.85
CA PRO A 22 -0.64 12.22 14.96
C PRO A 22 -0.47 11.87 13.48
N ALA A 23 0.74 11.55 13.03
CA ALA A 23 0.98 11.22 11.62
C ALA A 23 0.27 9.94 11.18
N TYR A 24 -0.01 9.03 12.12
CA TYR A 24 -0.57 7.72 11.78
C TYR A 24 -1.92 7.46 12.45
N TYR A 25 -2.43 8.43 13.15
CA TYR A 25 -3.63 8.26 13.97
C TYR A 25 -4.86 7.89 13.13
N VAL A 26 -4.91 8.33 11.89
CA VAL A 26 -6.01 8.05 10.98
C VAL A 26 -6.20 6.54 10.76
N LEU A 27 -5.14 5.75 10.92
CA LEU A 27 -5.21 4.30 10.77
C LEU A 27 -5.95 3.60 11.90
N GLN A 28 -6.37 4.33 12.92
CA GLN A 28 -7.22 3.75 13.97
C GLN A 28 -8.66 3.63 13.55
N ASN A 29 -9.04 4.22 12.43
CA ASN A 29 -10.41 4.18 11.93
C ASN A 29 -10.48 3.41 10.62
N VAL A 30 -11.48 2.57 10.45
CA VAL A 30 -11.69 1.83 9.21
C VAL A 30 -11.85 2.81 8.06
N GLY A 31 -11.16 2.56 6.97
CA GLY A 31 -11.14 3.44 5.82
C GLY A 31 -10.06 4.50 5.87
N GLY A 32 -9.40 4.68 7.01
CA GLY A 32 -8.25 5.59 7.11
C GLY A 32 -7.06 5.02 6.33
N TRP A 33 -6.29 5.90 5.69
CA TRP A 33 -5.13 5.47 4.91
C TRP A 33 -4.06 6.54 4.96
N ILE A 34 -2.80 6.12 4.75
CA ILE A 34 -1.66 7.03 4.67
C ILE A 34 -0.70 6.55 3.60
N TYR A 35 0.14 7.46 3.13
CA TYR A 35 1.35 7.11 2.41
C TYR A 35 2.48 6.98 3.43
N VAL A 36 3.30 5.94 3.29
CA VAL A 36 4.48 5.76 4.12
C VAL A 36 5.71 5.96 3.24
N ASN A 37 6.57 6.89 3.64
CA ASN A 37 7.80 7.20 2.92
C ASN A 37 8.95 7.30 3.93
N GLU A 38 9.21 6.19 4.60
CA GLU A 38 10.25 6.05 5.61
C GLU A 38 11.42 5.27 5.05
N GLN A 39 12.43 5.01 5.87
CA GLN A 39 13.49 4.11 5.47
C GLN A 39 12.95 2.69 5.32
N GLU A 40 13.50 1.96 4.37
CA GLU A 40 13.16 0.55 4.13
C GLU A 40 11.66 0.34 3.83
N CYS A 41 11.05 1.30 3.15
CA CYS A 41 9.66 1.17 2.72
C CYS A 41 9.55 0.92 1.20
N GLY A 42 10.59 0.38 0.59
CA GLY A 42 10.61 0.12 -0.83
C GLY A 42 11.15 1.30 -1.62
N THR A 43 11.02 1.25 -2.94
CA THR A 43 11.59 2.28 -3.80
C THR A 43 10.73 3.54 -3.89
N ARG A 44 9.42 3.41 -3.67
CA ARG A 44 8.47 4.53 -3.82
C ARG A 44 7.55 4.71 -2.64
N GLY A 45 7.76 3.94 -1.57
CA GLY A 45 6.90 4.02 -0.40
C GLY A 45 5.74 3.06 -0.47
N LEU A 46 4.87 3.18 0.52
CA LEU A 46 3.76 2.26 0.71
C LEU A 46 2.46 3.05 0.86
N ILE A 47 1.35 2.37 0.59
CA ILE A 47 0.02 2.84 0.96
C ILE A 47 -0.48 1.89 2.03
N VAL A 48 -0.80 2.41 3.21
CA VAL A 48 -1.36 1.61 4.31
C VAL A 48 -2.79 2.06 4.53
N VAL A 49 -3.72 1.09 4.56
CA VAL A 49 -5.14 1.38 4.76
C VAL A 49 -5.69 0.47 5.85
N ARG A 50 -6.54 1.02 6.71
CA ARG A 50 -7.22 0.26 7.76
C ARG A 50 -8.47 -0.40 7.18
N THR A 51 -8.56 -1.71 7.34
CA THR A 51 -9.73 -2.48 6.92
C THR A 51 -10.55 -2.89 8.13
N THR A 52 -11.69 -3.52 7.90
CA THR A 52 -12.52 -4.00 9.01
C THR A 52 -11.84 -5.10 9.83
N ASN A 53 -10.94 -5.87 9.21
CA ASN A 53 -10.28 -6.99 9.87
C ASN A 53 -8.81 -6.74 10.19
N GLY A 54 -8.28 -5.59 9.83
CA GLY A 54 -6.87 -5.31 10.04
C GLY A 54 -6.38 -4.21 9.11
N PHE A 55 -5.35 -4.52 8.33
CA PHE A 55 -4.71 -3.54 7.47
C PHE A 55 -4.42 -4.15 6.11
N LYS A 56 -4.31 -3.29 5.10
CA LYS A 56 -3.71 -3.63 3.81
C LYS A 56 -2.53 -2.72 3.58
N VAL A 57 -1.41 -3.30 3.14
CA VAL A 57 -0.19 -2.55 2.88
C VAL A 57 0.20 -2.80 1.43
N TYR A 58 0.17 -1.76 0.62
CA TYR A 58 0.47 -1.85 -0.81
C TYR A 58 1.77 -1.15 -1.14
N ASP A 59 2.54 -1.72 -2.05
CA ASP A 59 3.66 -1.01 -2.66
C ASP A 59 3.11 0.04 -3.62
N ARG A 60 3.73 1.21 -3.65
CA ARG A 60 3.29 2.27 -4.57
C ARG A 60 3.80 2.09 -5.99
N ASN A 61 4.59 1.07 -6.26
CA ASN A 61 4.93 0.69 -7.62
C ASN A 61 3.75 -0.05 -8.25
N ALA A 62 3.39 0.30 -9.48
CA ALA A 62 2.33 -0.41 -10.19
C ALA A 62 2.75 -1.88 -10.41
N PRO A 63 1.86 -2.84 -10.14
CA PRO A 63 2.24 -4.25 -10.23
C PRO A 63 2.29 -4.79 -11.65
N HIS A 64 1.62 -4.14 -12.59
CA HIS A 64 1.37 -4.67 -13.93
C HIS A 64 2.24 -4.04 -15.01
N VAL A 65 3.01 -3.01 -14.67
CA VAL A 65 3.89 -2.33 -15.63
C VAL A 65 5.23 -2.07 -14.96
N CYS A 66 6.28 -1.95 -15.78
CA CYS A 66 7.60 -1.66 -15.25
C CYS A 66 7.65 -0.24 -14.67
N PRO A 67 8.48 -0.02 -13.64
CA PRO A 67 8.58 1.31 -13.04
C PRO A 67 8.99 2.37 -14.05
N ASP A 68 8.32 3.51 -13.98
CA ASP A 68 8.52 4.64 -14.87
C ASP A 68 8.15 5.89 -14.08
N ASN A 69 8.24 7.05 -14.71
CA ASN A 69 7.92 8.31 -14.05
C ASN A 69 6.46 8.42 -13.65
N ASN A 70 5.57 7.68 -14.31
CA ASN A 70 4.12 7.79 -14.12
C ASN A 70 3.50 6.55 -13.50
N THR A 71 4.30 5.66 -12.89
CA THR A 71 3.77 4.40 -12.35
C THR A 71 3.69 4.37 -10.83
N THR A 72 3.85 5.51 -10.17
CA THR A 72 3.66 5.60 -8.72
C THR A 72 2.17 5.65 -8.44
N LEU A 73 1.66 4.69 -7.67
CA LEU A 73 0.24 4.61 -7.37
C LEU A 73 -0.20 5.72 -6.43
N ASN A 74 -1.36 6.27 -6.68
CA ASN A 74 -1.96 7.33 -5.87
C ASN A 74 -3.36 6.91 -5.41
N VAL A 75 -3.75 7.39 -4.23
CA VAL A 75 -5.11 7.19 -3.74
C VAL A 75 -5.98 8.37 -4.19
N GLU A 76 -7.16 8.06 -4.72
CA GLU A 76 -8.12 9.08 -5.14
C GLU A 76 -9.44 8.90 -4.42
N ASN A 77 -10.01 10.00 -3.96
CA ASN A 77 -11.32 10.04 -3.30
C ASN A 77 -11.43 9.14 -2.08
N ASN A 78 -10.31 8.74 -1.50
CA ASN A 78 -10.23 7.85 -0.33
C ASN A 78 -10.82 6.46 -0.57
N ILE A 79 -11.09 6.07 -1.82
CA ILE A 79 -11.74 4.80 -2.13
C ILE A 79 -11.01 3.97 -3.17
N LYS A 80 -10.12 4.57 -3.95
CA LYS A 80 -9.46 3.83 -5.02
C LYS A 80 -8.00 4.20 -5.16
N VAL A 81 -7.23 3.26 -5.73
CA VAL A 81 -5.83 3.44 -6.06
C VAL A 81 -5.72 3.54 -7.57
N VAL A 82 -4.95 4.49 -8.07
CA VAL A 82 -4.87 4.78 -9.50
C VAL A 82 -3.43 4.78 -9.97
N CYS A 83 -3.17 4.18 -11.13
CA CYS A 83 -1.90 4.29 -11.83
C CYS A 83 -2.02 5.38 -12.90
N PRO A 84 -1.29 6.49 -12.76
CA PRO A 84 -1.48 7.61 -13.71
C PRO A 84 -1.03 7.32 -15.13
N LYS A 85 -0.17 6.31 -15.33
CA LYS A 85 0.38 6.03 -16.65
C LYS A 85 -0.69 5.53 -17.63
N ASP A 86 -1.56 4.63 -17.17
CA ASP A 86 -2.54 3.99 -18.04
C ASP A 86 -3.97 4.08 -17.51
N GLY A 87 -4.16 4.69 -16.35
CA GLY A 87 -5.49 4.81 -15.75
C GLY A 87 -5.97 3.55 -15.05
N ALA A 88 -5.09 2.60 -14.78
CA ALA A 88 -5.47 1.41 -14.03
C ALA A 88 -5.98 1.79 -12.65
N GLU A 89 -7.00 1.10 -12.16
CA GLU A 89 -7.62 1.39 -10.87
C GLU A 89 -7.87 0.14 -10.07
N TRP A 90 -7.76 0.28 -8.75
CA TRP A 90 -8.01 -0.77 -7.78
C TRP A 90 -8.87 -0.20 -6.65
N ILE A 91 -9.60 -1.06 -5.97
CA ILE A 91 -10.33 -0.67 -4.77
C ILE A 91 -9.33 -0.57 -3.62
N LEU A 92 -9.33 0.57 -2.91
CA LEU A 92 -8.33 0.82 -1.87
C LEU A 92 -8.39 -0.23 -0.75
N ILE A 93 -9.57 -0.56 -0.25
CA ILE A 93 -9.71 -1.43 0.91
C ILE A 93 -9.41 -2.90 0.58
N THR A 94 -9.72 -3.35 -0.64
CA THR A 94 -9.56 -4.76 -1.00
C THR A 94 -8.36 -5.03 -1.89
N GLY A 95 -7.91 -4.05 -2.66
CA GLY A 95 -6.87 -4.22 -3.66
C GLY A 95 -7.37 -4.85 -4.96
N GLU A 96 -8.67 -4.99 -5.10
CA GLU A 96 -9.27 -5.64 -6.27
C GLU A 96 -9.16 -4.73 -7.49
N PRO A 97 -8.63 -5.24 -8.62
CA PRO A 97 -8.51 -4.41 -9.82
C PRO A 97 -9.89 -4.16 -10.42
N THR A 98 -10.13 -2.91 -10.84
CA THR A 98 -11.41 -2.51 -11.44
C THR A 98 -11.26 -2.01 -12.87
N LYS A 99 -10.08 -1.51 -13.26
CA LYS A 99 -9.83 -1.00 -14.61
C LYS A 99 -8.43 -1.36 -15.04
N ILE A 100 -8.29 -1.82 -16.27
CA ILE A 100 -7.02 -2.03 -16.99
C ILE A 100 -6.20 -3.16 -16.39
N ALA A 101 -5.74 -3.03 -15.14
CA ALA A 101 -4.94 -4.06 -14.49
C ALA A 101 -5.81 -5.28 -14.17
N GLN A 102 -5.18 -6.45 -14.18
CA GLN A 102 -5.85 -7.70 -13.84
C GLN A 102 -5.28 -8.36 -12.60
N ILE A 103 -4.29 -7.74 -11.99
CA ILE A 103 -3.65 -8.22 -10.77
C ILE A 103 -3.72 -7.13 -9.71
N PRO A 104 -3.80 -7.51 -8.42
CA PRO A 104 -3.83 -6.52 -7.34
C PRO A 104 -2.45 -5.88 -7.15
N PRO A 105 -2.38 -4.74 -6.44
CA PRO A 105 -1.09 -4.19 -6.06
C PRO A 105 -0.32 -5.17 -5.20
N LYS A 106 1.02 -5.07 -5.21
CA LYS A 106 1.87 -5.89 -4.33
C LYS A 106 1.55 -5.56 -2.89
N THR A 107 1.20 -6.58 -2.10
CA THR A 107 0.92 -6.41 -0.68
C THR A 107 2.05 -6.97 0.16
N TYR A 108 2.18 -6.46 1.38
CA TYR A 108 3.19 -6.91 2.33
C TYR A 108 2.54 -7.39 3.60
N ARG A 109 3.28 -8.20 4.34
CA ARG A 109 2.83 -8.73 5.62
C ARG A 109 2.98 -7.66 6.70
N TYR A 110 2.14 -7.76 7.70
CA TYR A 110 2.23 -6.88 8.85
C TYR A 110 1.93 -7.64 10.12
N ASN A 111 2.33 -7.06 11.25
CA ASN A 111 1.99 -7.53 12.57
C ASN A 111 1.54 -6.33 13.38
N PHE A 112 0.31 -6.37 13.92
CA PHE A 112 -0.24 -5.26 14.67
C PHE A 112 -0.45 -5.67 16.12
N ASP A 113 0.12 -4.89 17.05
CA ASP A 113 -0.07 -5.09 18.48
C ASP A 113 -1.09 -4.07 18.97
N SER A 114 -2.31 -4.52 19.22
CA SER A 114 -3.38 -3.62 19.65
C SER A 114 -3.16 -3.06 21.05
N THR A 115 -2.35 -3.72 21.86
CA THR A 115 -2.04 -3.23 23.21
C THR A 115 -1.17 -1.99 23.18
N THR A 116 -0.17 -1.97 22.29
CA THR A 116 0.76 -0.84 22.19
C THR A 116 0.44 0.10 21.04
N GLY A 117 -0.39 -0.32 20.08
CA GLY A 117 -0.69 0.45 18.89
C GLY A 117 0.43 0.44 17.87
N ILE A 118 1.30 -0.56 17.91
CA ILE A 118 2.45 -0.65 17.00
C ILE A 118 2.12 -1.55 15.82
N LEU A 119 2.26 -1.01 14.62
CA LEU A 119 2.10 -1.75 13.37
C LEU A 119 3.47 -1.96 12.75
N SER A 120 3.87 -3.21 12.57
CA SER A 120 5.14 -3.57 11.96
C SER A 120 4.88 -4.16 10.59
N ILE A 121 5.54 -3.63 9.57
CA ILE A 121 5.41 -4.08 8.19
C ILE A 121 6.76 -4.64 7.74
N PHE A 122 6.74 -5.80 7.15
CA PHE A 122 7.97 -6.51 6.79
C PHE A 122 7.81 -7.31 5.51
N TYR A 123 8.97 -7.54 4.86
CA TYR A 123 9.05 -8.36 3.66
C TYR A 123 10.42 -8.97 3.52
#